data_57a0aaecc67ab345e61369a04ed144fe
#
_entry.id   57a0aaecc67ab345e61369a04ed144fe
#
_cell.length_a   1.000
_cell.length_b   1.000
_cell.length_c   1.000
_cell.angle_alpha   90.00
_cell.angle_beta   90.00
_cell.angle_gamma   90.00
#
_symmetry.space_group_name_H-M   'P 1'
#
loop_
_entity.id
_entity.type
_entity.pdbx_description
1 polymer ?
#
loop_
_entity_poly.entity_id
_entity_poly.type
_entity_poly.pdbx_seq_one_letter_code
_entity_poly.pdbx_strand_id
1 'polypeptide(L)'
;EDEPIEHVFITKAISNAQSKVEGYHFDIRKHVLEYDDVMEKQRSIIYGRRREILGDGVHELILEMCDGIVDRMMDQHCEDKYADQWDVQGFNRAFEGVFAKVLNEKWYEEELKADEHAEKFYGWIEDLYKEKIEFFRKVAEFNFEPAVSDEDRKEVLNQMILDLERQVLLKVNDNLWKDHLLSMDHLREGIGLVGYAQKKPLDEYRKQAFAMFSDLMNRIDLEAISTFYKLTIAHPLAEAEPPPIQQDMEFIHGEVEAPAEEKVKKKKPQPVRAQPTIGRNQPCPCGSGKKYKKCCALAKKIA
;
A
#
# COMPACT_ATOMS: atom_id res chain seq x y z
N GLU A 1 49.00 -37.77 -23.72
CA GLU A 1 48.19 -37.47 -22.50
C GLU A 1 46.68 -37.36 -22.82
N ASP A 2 46.23 -37.62 -24.04
CA ASP A 2 44.84 -37.51 -24.48
C ASP A 2 44.20 -38.82 -24.87
N GLU A 3 44.55 -39.94 -24.21
CA GLU A 3 43.84 -41.18 -24.47
C GLU A 3 42.46 -41.16 -23.79
N PRO A 4 41.35 -41.35 -24.55
CA PRO A 4 40.00 -41.39 -23.97
C PRO A 4 39.90 -42.60 -23.01
N ILE A 5 39.45 -42.38 -21.79
CA ILE A 5 39.25 -43.47 -20.82
C ILE A 5 37.97 -44.24 -21.22
N GLU A 6 38.13 -45.25 -22.05
CA GLU A 6 37.05 -46.12 -22.53
C GLU A 6 36.88 -47.35 -21.64
N HIS A 7 36.25 -47.23 -20.50
CA HIS A 7 35.91 -48.35 -19.64
C HIS A 7 34.41 -48.37 -19.29
N VAL A 8 33.73 -49.47 -19.55
CA VAL A 8 32.27 -49.61 -19.35
C VAL A 8 31.83 -49.20 -17.96
N PHE A 9 32.60 -49.51 -16.92
CA PHE A 9 32.30 -49.13 -15.54
C PHE A 9 32.40 -47.64 -15.32
N ILE A 10 33.33 -46.94 -15.95
CA ILE A 10 33.49 -45.49 -15.89
C ILE A 10 32.35 -44.79 -16.60
N THR A 11 32.00 -45.22 -17.79
CA THR A 11 30.86 -44.71 -18.56
C THR A 11 29.56 -44.85 -17.76
N LYS A 12 29.36 -46.03 -17.12
CA LYS A 12 28.17 -46.26 -16.29
C LYS A 12 28.19 -45.41 -15.00
N ALA A 13 29.36 -45.19 -14.38
CA ALA A 13 29.47 -44.34 -13.24
C ALA A 13 29.19 -42.88 -13.55
N ILE A 14 29.67 -42.38 -14.70
CA ILE A 14 29.39 -41.04 -15.21
C ILE A 14 27.90 -40.87 -15.50
N SER A 15 27.29 -41.83 -16.22
CA SER A 15 25.85 -41.79 -16.52
C SER A 15 25.01 -41.78 -15.27
N ASN A 16 25.35 -42.58 -14.26
CA ASN A 16 24.66 -42.59 -12.97
C ASN A 16 24.83 -41.26 -12.21
N ALA A 17 26.03 -40.65 -12.25
CA ALA A 17 26.29 -39.35 -11.65
C ALA A 17 25.48 -38.26 -12.36
N GLN A 18 25.45 -38.24 -13.70
CA GLN A 18 24.64 -37.31 -14.48
C GLN A 18 23.15 -37.43 -14.14
N SER A 19 22.60 -38.63 -14.08
CA SER A 19 21.20 -38.89 -13.74
C SER A 19 20.87 -38.37 -12.30
N LYS A 20 21.79 -38.53 -11.33
CA LYS A 20 21.60 -37.97 -9.99
C LYS A 20 21.60 -36.47 -9.99
N VAL A 21 22.50 -35.84 -10.74
CA VAL A 21 22.59 -34.38 -10.86
C VAL A 21 21.35 -33.82 -11.55
N GLU A 22 20.91 -34.50 -12.63
CA GLU A 22 19.66 -34.11 -13.30
C GLU A 22 18.42 -34.25 -12.39
N GLY A 23 18.34 -35.33 -11.62
CA GLY A 23 17.29 -35.50 -10.60
C GLY A 23 17.30 -34.37 -9.56
N TYR A 24 18.46 -34.01 -9.05
CA TYR A 24 18.62 -32.91 -8.10
C TYR A 24 18.17 -31.55 -8.71
N HIS A 25 18.60 -31.25 -9.94
CA HIS A 25 18.17 -30.03 -10.61
C HIS A 25 16.69 -30.05 -10.97
N PHE A 26 16.11 -31.22 -11.26
CA PHE A 26 14.67 -31.37 -11.47
C PHE A 26 13.90 -31.02 -10.20
N ASP A 27 14.31 -31.55 -9.04
CA ASP A 27 13.67 -31.28 -7.75
C ASP A 27 13.74 -29.77 -7.39
N ILE A 28 14.90 -29.14 -7.61
CA ILE A 28 15.03 -27.68 -7.42
C ILE A 28 14.05 -26.93 -8.29
N ARG A 29 14.00 -27.22 -9.59
CA ARG A 29 13.07 -26.55 -10.52
C ARG A 29 11.60 -26.77 -10.12
N LYS A 30 11.27 -27.99 -9.71
CA LYS A 30 9.92 -28.33 -9.23
C LYS A 30 9.54 -27.49 -8.02
N HIS A 31 10.42 -27.40 -7.04
CA HIS A 31 10.18 -26.58 -5.86
C HIS A 31 10.00 -25.09 -6.23
N VAL A 32 10.83 -24.55 -7.10
CA VAL A 32 10.67 -23.15 -7.56
C VAL A 32 9.30 -22.94 -8.19
N LEU A 33 8.86 -23.84 -9.07
CA LEU A 33 7.55 -23.76 -9.73
C LEU A 33 6.38 -23.86 -8.74
N GLU A 34 6.50 -24.68 -7.69
CA GLU A 34 5.44 -24.81 -6.66
C GLU A 34 5.22 -23.54 -5.87
N TYR A 35 6.26 -22.72 -5.65
CA TYR A 35 6.14 -21.38 -5.06
C TYR A 35 5.61 -20.36 -6.06
N ASP A 36 6.07 -20.43 -7.30
CA ASP A 36 5.70 -19.48 -8.36
C ASP A 36 4.22 -19.63 -8.76
N ASP A 37 3.67 -20.86 -8.73
CA ASP A 37 2.25 -21.13 -8.98
C ASP A 37 1.30 -20.30 -8.07
N VAL A 38 1.69 -20.06 -6.82
CA VAL A 38 0.91 -19.23 -5.89
C VAL A 38 0.89 -17.77 -6.37
N MET A 39 2.06 -17.26 -6.75
CA MET A 39 2.19 -15.88 -7.25
C MET A 39 1.47 -15.68 -8.57
N GLU A 40 1.50 -16.68 -9.47
CA GLU A 40 0.83 -16.61 -10.76
C GLU A 40 -0.70 -16.53 -10.60
N LYS A 41 -1.28 -17.26 -9.64
CA LYS A 41 -2.71 -17.18 -9.31
C LYS A 41 -3.08 -15.80 -8.81
N GLN A 42 -2.31 -15.25 -7.87
CA GLN A 42 -2.53 -13.90 -7.33
C GLN A 42 -2.41 -12.83 -8.42
N ARG A 43 -1.37 -12.94 -9.27
CA ARG A 43 -1.17 -12.05 -10.42
C ARG A 43 -2.35 -12.09 -11.40
N SER A 44 -2.85 -13.29 -11.70
CA SER A 44 -4.00 -13.45 -12.58
C SER A 44 -5.25 -12.74 -12.07
N ILE A 45 -5.52 -12.79 -10.76
CA ILE A 45 -6.64 -12.11 -10.11
C ILE A 45 -6.45 -10.58 -10.20
N ILE A 46 -5.28 -10.07 -9.82
CA ILE A 46 -4.99 -8.63 -9.85
C ILE A 46 -5.08 -8.06 -11.27
N TYR A 47 -4.55 -8.79 -12.27
CA TYR A 47 -4.63 -8.34 -13.66
C TYR A 47 -6.03 -8.52 -14.26
N GLY A 48 -6.82 -9.47 -13.76
CA GLY A 48 -8.26 -9.57 -14.04
C GLY A 48 -8.97 -8.30 -13.58
N ARG A 49 -8.82 -7.96 -12.31
CA ARG A 49 -9.39 -6.75 -11.70
C ARG A 49 -8.94 -5.47 -12.43
N ARG A 50 -7.68 -5.38 -12.82
CA ARG A 50 -7.19 -4.26 -13.62
C ARG A 50 -7.93 -4.10 -14.95
N ARG A 51 -8.27 -5.21 -15.62
CA ARG A 51 -9.05 -5.19 -16.86
C ARG A 51 -10.51 -4.76 -16.61
N GLU A 52 -11.10 -5.19 -15.50
CA GLU A 52 -12.43 -4.75 -15.08
C GLU A 52 -12.46 -3.23 -14.84
N ILE A 53 -11.49 -2.69 -14.12
CA ILE A 53 -11.35 -1.24 -13.90
C ILE A 53 -11.21 -0.47 -15.22
N LEU A 54 -10.50 -1.02 -16.21
CA LEU A 54 -10.33 -0.39 -17.52
C LEU A 54 -11.55 -0.58 -18.44
N GLY A 55 -12.48 -1.44 -18.08
CA GLY A 55 -13.75 -1.67 -18.78
C GLY A 55 -14.74 -0.53 -18.62
N ASP A 56 -15.92 -0.71 -19.20
CA ASP A 56 -16.99 0.30 -19.15
C ASP A 56 -17.84 0.19 -17.87
N GLY A 57 -17.71 -0.93 -17.11
CA GLY A 57 -18.46 -1.21 -15.88
C GLY A 57 -17.75 -0.76 -14.59
N VAL A 58 -16.87 0.25 -14.63
CA VAL A 58 -16.12 0.71 -13.43
C VAL A 58 -17.04 1.28 -12.37
N HIS A 59 -18.15 1.87 -12.78
CA HIS A 59 -19.18 2.41 -11.93
C HIS A 59 -19.84 1.32 -11.06
N GLU A 60 -20.28 0.24 -11.69
CA GLU A 60 -20.86 -0.92 -11.03
C GLU A 60 -19.83 -1.57 -10.09
N LEU A 61 -18.58 -1.64 -10.52
CA LEU A 61 -17.50 -2.17 -9.69
C LEU A 61 -17.28 -1.33 -8.40
N ILE A 62 -17.38 -0.01 -8.48
CA ILE A 62 -17.30 0.87 -7.30
C ILE A 62 -18.44 0.56 -6.33
N LEU A 63 -19.68 0.40 -6.82
CA LEU A 63 -20.81 0.08 -5.98
C LEU A 63 -20.67 -1.30 -5.33
N GLU A 64 -20.26 -2.33 -6.07
CA GLU A 64 -19.98 -3.67 -5.52
C GLU A 64 -18.89 -3.62 -4.43
N MET A 65 -17.85 -2.82 -4.63
CA MET A 65 -16.81 -2.62 -3.61
C MET A 65 -17.37 -1.95 -2.35
N CYS A 66 -18.24 -0.96 -2.51
CA CYS A 66 -18.91 -0.28 -1.39
C CYS A 66 -19.79 -1.24 -0.60
N ASP A 67 -20.62 -2.03 -1.29
CA ASP A 67 -21.50 -3.03 -0.66
C ASP A 67 -20.67 -4.03 0.14
N GLY A 68 -19.61 -4.58 -0.44
CA GLY A 68 -18.71 -5.49 0.25
C GLY A 68 -17.97 -4.86 1.45
N ILE A 69 -17.74 -3.54 1.45
CA ILE A 69 -17.21 -2.83 2.62
C ILE A 69 -18.26 -2.72 3.72
N VAL A 70 -19.52 -2.40 3.36
CA VAL A 70 -20.61 -2.34 4.33
C VAL A 70 -20.85 -3.71 4.96
N ASP A 71 -20.88 -4.77 4.17
CA ASP A 71 -21.03 -6.14 4.69
C ASP A 71 -19.97 -6.45 5.75
N ARG A 72 -18.72 -6.16 5.46
CA ARG A 72 -17.62 -6.37 6.43
C ARG A 72 -17.75 -5.50 7.68
N MET A 73 -18.27 -4.27 7.54
CA MET A 73 -18.53 -3.40 8.69
C MET A 73 -19.69 -3.94 9.54
N MET A 74 -20.76 -4.43 8.89
CA MET A 74 -21.89 -5.07 9.58
C MET A 74 -21.43 -6.33 10.30
N ASP A 75 -20.68 -7.20 9.66
CA ASP A 75 -20.12 -8.41 10.26
C ASP A 75 -19.25 -8.09 11.48
N GLN A 76 -18.47 -7.02 11.42
CA GLN A 76 -17.53 -6.66 12.49
C GLN A 76 -18.20 -5.97 13.68
N HIS A 77 -19.24 -5.16 13.48
CA HIS A 77 -19.81 -4.29 14.50
C HIS A 77 -21.25 -4.67 14.87
N CYS A 78 -21.92 -5.46 14.04
CA CYS A 78 -23.35 -5.80 14.17
C CYS A 78 -23.60 -7.33 14.15
N GLU A 79 -22.64 -8.11 14.68
CA GLU A 79 -22.71 -9.59 14.73
C GLU A 79 -23.88 -10.10 15.59
N ASP A 80 -24.27 -9.35 16.62
CA ASP A 80 -25.30 -9.73 17.55
C ASP A 80 -26.70 -9.65 16.95
N LYS A 81 -27.57 -10.57 17.38
CA LYS A 81 -28.95 -10.64 16.91
C LYS A 81 -29.78 -9.39 17.22
N TYR A 82 -29.41 -8.64 18.25
CA TYR A 82 -30.15 -7.50 18.77
C TYR A 82 -29.33 -6.22 18.60
N ALA A 83 -29.94 -5.19 18.07
CA ALA A 83 -29.29 -3.92 17.76
C ALA A 83 -28.76 -3.15 19.01
N ASP A 84 -29.32 -3.44 20.18
CA ASP A 84 -28.85 -2.87 21.47
C ASP A 84 -27.48 -3.40 21.91
N GLN A 85 -27.02 -4.50 21.30
CA GLN A 85 -25.71 -5.12 21.57
C GLN A 85 -24.66 -4.75 20.52
N TRP A 86 -25.03 -4.03 19.46
CA TRP A 86 -24.13 -3.63 18.39
C TRP A 86 -23.13 -2.54 18.82
N ASP A 87 -21.91 -2.61 18.30
CA ASP A 87 -20.93 -1.52 18.42
C ASP A 87 -21.23 -0.40 17.41
N VAL A 88 -22.35 0.30 17.63
CA VAL A 88 -22.81 1.39 16.76
C VAL A 88 -21.78 2.51 16.64
N GLN A 89 -21.03 2.81 17.71
CA GLN A 89 -20.00 3.84 17.67
C GLN A 89 -18.80 3.42 16.83
N GLY A 90 -18.42 2.15 16.89
CA GLY A 90 -17.40 1.57 16.04
C GLY A 90 -17.80 1.61 14.57
N PHE A 91 -19.02 1.18 14.28
CA PHE A 91 -19.59 1.23 12.93
C PHE A 91 -19.61 2.66 12.36
N ASN A 92 -20.15 3.63 13.10
CA ASN A 92 -20.23 5.02 12.66
C ASN A 92 -18.85 5.61 12.36
N ARG A 93 -17.86 5.35 13.22
CA ARG A 93 -16.47 5.78 12.96
C ARG A 93 -15.85 5.11 11.73
N ALA A 94 -16.09 3.82 11.54
CA ALA A 94 -15.61 3.10 10.38
C ALA A 94 -16.25 3.63 9.09
N PHE A 95 -17.56 3.84 9.10
CA PHE A 95 -18.31 4.39 7.97
C PHE A 95 -17.85 5.81 7.60
N GLU A 96 -17.76 6.71 8.57
CA GLU A 96 -17.24 8.06 8.36
C GLU A 96 -15.80 8.04 7.83
N GLY A 97 -14.98 7.14 8.37
CA GLY A 97 -13.60 6.94 7.93
C GLY A 97 -13.45 6.56 6.47
N VAL A 98 -14.42 5.85 5.89
CA VAL A 98 -14.41 5.42 4.48
C VAL A 98 -15.17 6.40 3.60
N PHE A 99 -16.42 6.67 3.91
CA PHE A 99 -17.34 7.42 3.03
C PHE A 99 -17.33 8.94 3.26
N ALA A 100 -16.55 9.41 4.23
CA ALA A 100 -16.48 10.83 4.62
C ALA A 100 -17.86 11.45 4.92
N LYS A 101 -18.79 10.62 5.42
CA LYS A 101 -20.17 11.00 5.75
C LYS A 101 -20.52 10.55 7.17
N VAL A 102 -21.01 11.48 7.97
CA VAL A 102 -21.52 11.17 9.32
C VAL A 102 -22.91 10.59 9.20
N LEU A 103 -23.12 9.43 9.84
CA LEU A 103 -24.44 8.78 9.90
C LEU A 103 -25.33 9.45 10.95
N ASN A 104 -26.64 9.36 10.75
CA ASN A 104 -27.58 9.72 11.78
C ASN A 104 -27.40 8.78 12.98
N GLU A 105 -27.30 9.33 14.21
CA GLU A 105 -27.08 8.56 15.44
C GLU A 105 -28.18 7.51 15.73
N LYS A 106 -29.31 7.59 15.06
CA LYS A 106 -30.50 6.77 15.30
C LYS A 106 -30.82 5.75 14.21
N TRP A 107 -29.90 5.48 13.29
CA TRP A 107 -30.13 4.55 12.19
C TRP A 107 -30.48 3.12 12.65
N TYR A 108 -30.00 2.72 13.84
CA TYR A 108 -30.19 1.40 14.43
C TYR A 108 -31.45 1.27 15.30
N GLU A 109 -32.18 2.37 15.59
CA GLU A 109 -33.39 2.35 16.42
C GLU A 109 -34.60 1.64 15.73
N GLU A 110 -34.49 1.36 14.44
CA GLU A 110 -35.52 0.59 13.72
C GLU A 110 -35.37 -0.88 14.08
N GLU A 111 -36.51 -1.56 14.35
CA GLU A 111 -36.57 -2.99 14.64
C GLU A 111 -36.33 -3.84 13.37
N LEU A 112 -35.19 -3.70 12.75
CA LEU A 112 -34.74 -4.42 11.57
C LEU A 112 -33.62 -5.41 11.93
N LYS A 113 -33.47 -6.44 11.10
CA LYS A 113 -32.32 -7.35 11.18
C LYS A 113 -31.09 -6.69 10.55
N ALA A 114 -29.91 -7.24 10.86
CA ALA A 114 -28.65 -6.76 10.29
C ALA A 114 -28.67 -6.72 8.75
N ASP A 115 -29.17 -7.78 8.10
CA ASP A 115 -29.30 -7.86 6.64
C ASP A 115 -30.20 -6.75 6.05
N GLU A 116 -31.32 -6.44 6.74
CA GLU A 116 -32.25 -5.39 6.31
C GLU A 116 -31.64 -3.99 6.49
N HIS A 117 -30.78 -3.80 7.49
CA HIS A 117 -29.99 -2.59 7.63
C HIS A 117 -28.90 -2.47 6.53
N ALA A 118 -28.24 -3.57 6.18
CA ALA A 118 -27.29 -3.60 5.08
C ALA A 118 -27.92 -3.16 3.76
N GLU A 119 -29.12 -3.67 3.42
CA GLU A 119 -29.87 -3.26 2.22
C GLU A 119 -30.18 -1.74 2.21
N LYS A 120 -30.49 -1.16 3.37
CA LYS A 120 -30.65 0.30 3.47
C LYS A 120 -29.36 1.06 3.23
N PHE A 121 -28.25 0.54 3.73
CA PHE A 121 -26.93 1.14 3.49
C PHE A 121 -26.56 1.10 2.01
N TYR A 122 -26.88 0.03 1.27
CA TYR A 122 -26.64 -0.02 -0.18
C TYR A 122 -27.41 1.10 -0.90
N GLY A 123 -28.68 1.31 -0.56
CA GLY A 123 -29.44 2.44 -1.13
C GLY A 123 -28.85 3.81 -0.78
N TRP A 124 -28.37 4.00 0.44
CA TRP A 124 -27.67 5.24 0.84
C TRP A 124 -26.36 5.43 0.10
N ILE A 125 -25.62 4.36 -0.14
CA ILE A 125 -24.37 4.42 -0.87
C ILE A 125 -24.58 4.78 -2.32
N GLU A 126 -25.61 4.24 -2.98
CA GLU A 126 -25.97 4.67 -4.31
C GLU A 126 -26.26 6.18 -4.37
N ASP A 127 -26.98 6.70 -3.39
CA ASP A 127 -27.32 8.12 -3.34
C ASP A 127 -26.07 8.97 -3.03
N LEU A 128 -25.22 8.53 -2.12
CA LEU A 128 -23.92 9.17 -1.85
C LEU A 128 -23.02 9.17 -3.09
N TYR A 129 -23.03 8.08 -3.84
CA TYR A 129 -22.29 7.99 -5.09
C TYR A 129 -22.82 8.99 -6.11
N LYS A 130 -24.15 9.07 -6.32
CA LYS A 130 -24.78 10.04 -7.20
C LYS A 130 -24.46 11.49 -6.79
N GLU A 131 -24.53 11.79 -5.47
CA GLU A 131 -24.11 13.10 -4.93
C GLU A 131 -22.64 13.41 -5.27
N LYS A 132 -21.77 12.40 -5.14
CA LYS A 132 -20.33 12.56 -5.43
C LYS A 132 -20.06 12.81 -6.91
N ILE A 133 -20.70 12.06 -7.80
CA ILE A 133 -20.60 12.25 -9.25
C ILE A 133 -21.12 13.64 -9.65
N GLU A 134 -22.25 14.07 -9.07
CA GLU A 134 -22.80 15.40 -9.35
C GLU A 134 -21.87 16.52 -8.85
N PHE A 135 -21.20 16.32 -7.73
CA PHE A 135 -20.16 17.24 -7.26
C PHE A 135 -19.02 17.34 -8.27
N PHE A 136 -18.48 16.22 -8.76
CA PHE A 136 -17.42 16.23 -9.76
C PHE A 136 -17.87 16.88 -11.07
N ARG A 137 -19.12 16.63 -11.49
CA ARG A 137 -19.70 17.25 -12.69
C ARG A 137 -19.73 18.78 -12.56
N LYS A 138 -20.23 19.32 -11.45
CA LYS A 138 -20.28 20.75 -11.19
C LYS A 138 -18.89 21.40 -11.19
N VAL A 139 -17.91 20.76 -10.58
CA VAL A 139 -16.53 21.26 -10.58
C VAL A 139 -15.92 21.22 -11.97
N ALA A 140 -16.17 20.17 -12.73
CA ALA A 140 -15.67 20.05 -14.10
C ALA A 140 -16.36 21.06 -15.04
N GLU A 141 -17.68 21.27 -14.94
CA GLU A 141 -18.44 22.25 -15.72
C GLU A 141 -17.87 23.66 -15.59
N PHE A 142 -17.39 24.03 -14.41
CA PHE A 142 -16.81 25.36 -14.17
C PHE A 142 -15.55 25.63 -15.02
N ASN A 143 -14.85 24.57 -15.44
CA ASN A 143 -13.62 24.67 -16.23
C ASN A 143 -13.86 24.62 -17.75
N PHE A 144 -15.11 24.51 -18.20
CA PHE A 144 -15.43 24.48 -19.64
C PHE A 144 -15.56 25.88 -20.27
N GLU A 145 -14.97 26.04 -21.45
CA GLU A 145 -15.20 27.23 -22.26
C GLU A 145 -16.67 27.29 -22.77
N PRO A 146 -17.28 28.48 -22.86
CA PRO A 146 -18.71 28.62 -23.23
C PRO A 146 -19.05 28.21 -24.67
N ALA A 147 -18.06 27.88 -25.51
CA ALA A 147 -18.23 27.62 -26.94
C ALA A 147 -18.58 26.15 -27.30
N VAL A 148 -18.69 25.25 -26.34
CA VAL A 148 -18.95 23.80 -26.56
C VAL A 148 -20.46 23.55 -26.50
N SER A 149 -21.00 22.69 -27.41
CA SER A 149 -22.41 22.31 -27.39
C SER A 149 -22.77 21.56 -26.10
N ASP A 150 -24.01 21.64 -25.65
CA ASP A 150 -24.45 20.98 -24.40
C ASP A 150 -24.34 19.46 -24.48
N GLU A 151 -24.48 18.86 -25.66
CA GLU A 151 -24.35 17.41 -25.86
C GLU A 151 -22.89 16.98 -25.79
N ASP A 152 -21.98 17.64 -26.49
CA ASP A 152 -20.55 17.38 -26.45
C ASP A 152 -19.99 17.58 -25.02
N ARG A 153 -20.48 18.58 -24.31
CA ARG A 153 -20.10 18.85 -22.92
C ARG A 153 -20.46 17.71 -21.99
N LYS A 154 -21.68 17.16 -22.10
CA LYS A 154 -22.11 16.02 -21.28
C LYS A 154 -21.25 14.78 -21.54
N GLU A 155 -20.94 14.49 -22.79
CA GLU A 155 -20.09 13.35 -23.16
C GLU A 155 -18.69 13.49 -22.59
N VAL A 156 -18.07 14.65 -22.75
CA VAL A 156 -16.72 14.92 -22.20
C VAL A 156 -16.74 14.84 -20.67
N LEU A 157 -17.76 15.37 -19.99
CA LEU A 157 -17.89 15.27 -18.54
C LEU A 157 -18.03 13.82 -18.07
N ASN A 158 -18.84 13.03 -18.72
CA ASN A 158 -18.97 11.61 -18.39
C ASN A 158 -17.65 10.86 -18.57
N GLN A 159 -16.94 11.13 -19.66
CA GLN A 159 -15.62 10.53 -19.89
C GLN A 159 -14.59 10.98 -18.84
N MET A 160 -14.59 12.26 -18.45
CA MET A 160 -13.69 12.75 -17.38
C MET A 160 -13.97 12.07 -16.04
N ILE A 161 -15.23 11.85 -15.69
CA ILE A 161 -15.62 11.16 -14.46
C ILE A 161 -15.15 9.71 -14.51
N LEU A 162 -15.41 9.01 -15.61
CA LEU A 162 -14.97 7.65 -15.84
C LEU A 162 -13.45 7.50 -15.73
N ASP A 163 -12.71 8.43 -16.30
CA ASP A 163 -11.24 8.44 -16.23
C ASP A 163 -10.74 8.73 -14.81
N LEU A 164 -11.44 9.58 -14.05
CA LEU A 164 -11.13 9.84 -12.65
C LEU A 164 -11.33 8.58 -11.78
N GLU A 165 -12.44 7.89 -11.95
CA GLU A 165 -12.74 6.62 -11.28
C GLU A 165 -11.65 5.58 -11.56
N ARG A 166 -11.34 5.37 -12.84
CA ARG A 166 -10.27 4.48 -13.28
C ARG A 166 -8.93 4.84 -12.67
N GLN A 167 -8.55 6.11 -12.68
CA GLN A 167 -7.28 6.58 -12.14
C GLN A 167 -7.15 6.30 -10.63
N VAL A 168 -8.19 6.57 -9.85
CA VAL A 168 -8.20 6.31 -8.41
C VAL A 168 -8.02 4.82 -8.13
N LEU A 169 -8.86 3.99 -8.75
CA LEU A 169 -8.83 2.54 -8.55
C LEU A 169 -7.50 1.92 -9.00
N LEU A 170 -6.99 2.28 -10.18
CA LEU A 170 -5.73 1.76 -10.70
C LEU A 170 -4.55 2.18 -9.82
N LYS A 171 -4.51 3.43 -9.38
CA LYS A 171 -3.42 3.95 -8.56
C LYS A 171 -3.31 3.20 -7.23
N VAL A 172 -4.44 2.97 -6.56
CA VAL A 172 -4.47 2.23 -5.29
C VAL A 172 -4.11 0.76 -5.52
N ASN A 173 -4.76 0.11 -6.49
CA ASN A 173 -4.48 -1.28 -6.83
C ASN A 173 -3.00 -1.52 -7.14
N ASP A 174 -2.38 -0.67 -7.96
CA ASP A 174 -1.00 -0.84 -8.39
C ASP A 174 0.00 -0.58 -7.26
N ASN A 175 -0.26 0.38 -6.38
CA ASN A 175 0.61 0.68 -5.25
C ASN A 175 0.58 -0.47 -4.23
N LEU A 176 -0.60 -0.90 -3.82
CA LEU A 176 -0.74 -1.99 -2.85
C LEU A 176 -0.25 -3.33 -3.40
N TRP A 177 -0.42 -3.58 -4.72
CA TRP A 177 0.15 -4.76 -5.36
C TRP A 177 1.68 -4.77 -5.32
N LYS A 178 2.35 -3.64 -5.56
CA LYS A 178 3.82 -3.54 -5.45
C LYS A 178 4.31 -3.85 -4.03
N ASP A 179 3.63 -3.31 -3.02
CA ASP A 179 3.97 -3.57 -1.62
C ASP A 179 3.75 -5.04 -1.25
N HIS A 180 2.69 -5.65 -1.80
CA HIS A 180 2.42 -7.06 -1.61
C HIS A 180 3.49 -7.95 -2.24
N LEU A 181 3.96 -7.64 -3.45
CA LEU A 181 5.06 -8.37 -4.09
C LEU A 181 6.30 -8.41 -3.19
N LEU A 182 6.68 -7.25 -2.63
CA LEU A 182 7.79 -7.18 -1.68
C LEU A 182 7.55 -8.02 -0.43
N SER A 183 6.33 -7.99 0.11
CA SER A 183 5.95 -8.79 1.27
C SER A 183 6.01 -10.30 0.99
N MET A 184 5.62 -10.71 -0.22
CA MET A 184 5.69 -12.11 -0.67
C MET A 184 7.13 -12.59 -0.87
N ASP A 185 8.03 -11.71 -1.35
CA ASP A 185 9.46 -12.03 -1.43
C ASP A 185 10.04 -12.26 -0.03
N HIS A 186 9.75 -11.42 0.95
CA HIS A 186 10.15 -11.62 2.34
C HIS A 186 9.58 -12.91 2.95
N LEU A 187 8.32 -13.23 2.66
CA LEU A 187 7.72 -14.49 3.08
C LEU A 187 8.48 -15.67 2.50
N ARG A 188 8.83 -15.64 1.20
CA ARG A 188 9.56 -16.70 0.53
C ARG A 188 10.96 -16.90 1.09
N GLU A 189 11.68 -15.83 1.43
CA GLU A 189 13.00 -15.90 2.06
C GLU A 189 12.93 -16.53 3.46
N GLY A 190 11.90 -16.15 4.25
CA GLY A 190 11.76 -16.60 5.65
C GLY A 190 11.19 -17.99 5.81
N ILE A 191 10.40 -18.50 4.87
CA ILE A 191 9.59 -19.71 5.02
C ILE A 191 10.43 -21.00 5.19
N GLY A 192 11.67 -20.99 4.67
CA GLY A 192 12.59 -22.13 4.83
C GLY A 192 12.86 -22.51 6.28
N LEU A 193 12.83 -21.54 7.20
CA LEU A 193 13.08 -21.74 8.62
C LEU A 193 11.97 -22.55 9.32
N VAL A 194 10.78 -22.60 8.75
CA VAL A 194 9.63 -23.35 9.29
C VAL A 194 9.89 -24.86 9.26
N GLY A 195 10.80 -25.32 8.40
CA GLY A 195 11.24 -26.72 8.36
C GLY A 195 11.83 -27.21 9.69
N TYR A 196 12.48 -26.34 10.46
CA TYR A 196 12.99 -26.70 11.80
C TYR A 196 11.87 -27.01 12.81
N ALA A 197 10.65 -26.48 12.59
CA ALA A 197 9.46 -26.75 13.39
C ALA A 197 8.66 -27.96 12.87
N GLN A 198 9.26 -28.82 12.04
CA GLN A 198 8.67 -30.03 11.45
C GLN A 198 7.41 -29.75 10.59
N LYS A 199 7.18 -28.53 10.16
CA LYS A 199 6.13 -28.17 9.20
C LYS A 199 6.67 -28.20 7.78
N LYS A 200 5.81 -28.48 6.82
CA LYS A 200 6.17 -28.42 5.40
C LYS A 200 6.21 -26.96 4.96
N PRO A 201 7.37 -26.42 4.54
CA PRO A 201 7.50 -25.00 4.17
C PRO A 201 6.52 -24.56 3.08
N LEU A 202 6.26 -25.39 2.07
CA LEU A 202 5.35 -25.07 0.98
C LEU A 202 3.89 -24.92 1.44
N ASP A 203 3.42 -25.80 2.35
CA ASP A 203 2.05 -25.74 2.84
C ASP A 203 1.84 -24.50 3.71
N GLU A 204 2.83 -24.15 4.53
CA GLU A 204 2.80 -22.93 5.34
C GLU A 204 2.90 -21.67 4.48
N TYR A 205 3.74 -21.71 3.43
CA TYR A 205 3.81 -20.62 2.45
C TYR A 205 2.45 -20.37 1.80
N ARG A 206 1.79 -21.41 1.29
CA ARG A 206 0.46 -21.31 0.67
C ARG A 206 -0.57 -20.69 1.61
N LYS A 207 -0.56 -21.14 2.89
CA LYS A 207 -1.49 -20.64 3.90
C LYS A 207 -1.26 -19.15 4.21
N GLN A 208 -0.01 -18.75 4.45
CA GLN A 208 0.33 -17.36 4.74
C GLN A 208 0.11 -16.46 3.51
N ALA A 209 0.50 -16.92 2.33
CA ALA A 209 0.28 -16.22 1.07
C ALA A 209 -1.21 -15.97 0.79
N PHE A 210 -2.08 -16.94 1.11
CA PHE A 210 -3.52 -16.78 0.98
C PHE A 210 -4.06 -15.72 1.95
N ALA A 211 -3.65 -15.77 3.22
CA ALA A 211 -4.08 -14.77 4.21
C ALA A 211 -3.62 -13.36 3.81
N MET A 212 -2.34 -13.21 3.44
CA MET A 212 -1.80 -11.92 2.99
C MET A 212 -2.51 -11.38 1.73
N PHE A 213 -2.87 -12.26 0.81
CA PHE A 213 -3.60 -11.86 -0.41
C PHE A 213 -5.05 -11.48 -0.12
N SER A 214 -5.72 -12.18 0.79
CA SER A 214 -7.07 -11.80 1.25
C SER A 214 -7.06 -10.43 1.92
N ASP A 215 -6.08 -10.17 2.78
CA ASP A 215 -5.89 -8.84 3.40
C ASP A 215 -5.60 -7.76 2.37
N LEU A 216 -4.78 -8.07 1.35
CA LEU A 216 -4.51 -7.16 0.24
C LEU A 216 -5.80 -6.76 -0.48
N MET A 217 -6.65 -7.73 -0.85
CA MET A 217 -7.90 -7.46 -1.57
C MET A 217 -8.83 -6.55 -0.75
N ASN A 218 -8.97 -6.84 0.54
CA ASN A 218 -9.76 -6.01 1.46
C ASN A 218 -9.19 -4.58 1.57
N ARG A 219 -7.87 -4.44 1.64
CA ARG A 219 -7.21 -3.13 1.70
C ARG A 219 -7.36 -2.35 0.40
N ILE A 220 -7.28 -3.02 -0.76
CA ILE A 220 -7.51 -2.37 -2.06
C ILE A 220 -8.90 -1.76 -2.10
N ASP A 221 -9.93 -2.53 -1.72
CA ASP A 221 -11.31 -2.05 -1.70
C ASP A 221 -11.46 -0.83 -0.77
N LEU A 222 -11.01 -0.99 0.47
CA LEU A 222 -11.15 0.03 1.51
C LEU A 222 -10.43 1.32 1.13
N GLU A 223 -9.18 1.22 0.67
CA GLU A 223 -8.34 2.37 0.35
C GLU A 223 -8.79 3.07 -0.94
N ALA A 224 -9.23 2.31 -1.95
CA ALA A 224 -9.76 2.85 -3.19
C ALA A 224 -11.05 3.64 -2.94
N ILE A 225 -12.01 3.06 -2.24
CA ILE A 225 -13.29 3.72 -1.93
C ILE A 225 -13.08 4.91 -0.97
N SER A 226 -12.26 4.74 0.06
CA SER A 226 -11.93 5.86 0.96
C SER A 226 -11.25 7.01 0.22
N THR A 227 -10.34 6.72 -0.71
CA THR A 227 -9.70 7.74 -1.55
C THR A 227 -10.71 8.43 -2.45
N PHE A 228 -11.60 7.67 -3.10
CA PHE A 228 -12.64 8.20 -3.99
C PHE A 228 -13.58 9.17 -3.26
N TYR A 229 -14.12 8.78 -2.10
CA TYR A 229 -15.03 9.63 -1.35
C TYR A 229 -14.36 10.84 -0.69
N LYS A 230 -13.11 10.73 -0.27
CA LYS A 230 -12.32 11.84 0.30
C LYS A 230 -11.71 12.77 -0.74
N LEU A 231 -11.75 12.38 -2.03
CA LEU A 231 -11.20 13.21 -3.08
C LEU A 231 -11.97 14.54 -3.16
N THR A 232 -11.28 15.64 -2.92
CA THR A 232 -11.78 17.00 -3.12
C THR A 232 -11.00 17.63 -4.26
N ILE A 233 -11.69 18.05 -5.30
CA ILE A 233 -11.05 18.82 -6.38
C ILE A 233 -10.95 20.25 -5.87
N ALA A 234 -9.73 20.77 -5.76
CA ALA A 234 -9.52 22.16 -5.36
C ALA A 234 -10.17 23.07 -6.41
N HIS A 235 -11.19 23.81 -6.00
CA HIS A 235 -11.83 24.81 -6.84
C HIS A 235 -10.87 25.99 -7.03
N PRO A 236 -10.56 26.41 -8.26
CA PRO A 236 -9.66 27.55 -8.49
C PRO A 236 -10.17 28.88 -7.94
N LEU A 237 -11.42 28.93 -7.44
CA LEU A 237 -12.03 30.11 -6.83
C LEU A 237 -12.09 30.08 -5.28
N ALA A 238 -11.55 29.10 -4.60
CA ALA A 238 -11.11 29.36 -3.24
C ALA A 238 -9.89 30.27 -3.37
N GLU A 239 -10.13 31.57 -3.52
CA GLU A 239 -9.13 32.56 -3.21
C GLU A 239 -8.65 32.20 -1.79
N ALA A 240 -7.52 31.51 -1.72
CA ALA A 240 -6.74 31.50 -0.51
C ALA A 240 -6.48 32.98 -0.26
N GLU A 241 -7.16 33.57 0.74
CA GLU A 241 -6.70 34.82 1.28
C GLU A 241 -5.20 34.64 1.48
N PRO A 242 -4.36 35.44 0.83
CA PRO A 242 -2.92 35.30 1.03
C PRO A 242 -2.69 35.41 2.53
N PRO A 243 -1.88 34.52 3.12
CA PRO A 243 -1.60 34.59 4.55
C PRO A 243 -1.19 36.06 4.84
N PRO A 244 -1.67 36.67 5.93
CA PRO A 244 -1.37 38.06 6.21
C PRO A 244 0.14 38.21 6.18
N ILE A 245 0.61 39.01 5.21
CA ILE A 245 2.02 39.34 5.09
C ILE A 245 2.34 40.04 6.39
N GLN A 246 2.98 39.37 7.33
CA GLN A 246 3.61 40.01 8.46
C GLN A 246 4.69 40.93 7.89
N GLN A 247 4.30 42.18 7.62
CA GLN A 247 5.22 43.27 7.34
C GLN A 247 5.88 43.61 8.65
N ASP A 248 6.97 42.90 8.96
CA ASP A 248 7.99 43.36 9.94
C ASP A 248 9.29 42.63 9.64
N MET A 249 9.86 42.88 8.47
CA MET A 249 11.31 42.75 8.29
C MET A 249 11.85 44.13 7.97
N GLU A 250 12.24 44.87 9.01
CA GLU A 250 13.13 46.01 8.85
C GLU A 250 14.45 45.53 8.23
N PHE A 251 14.60 45.80 6.95
CA PHE A 251 15.92 45.71 6.31
C PHE A 251 16.77 46.87 6.82
N ILE A 252 17.62 46.60 7.79
CA ILE A 252 18.73 47.51 8.17
C ILE A 252 19.74 47.45 7.03
N HIS A 253 19.62 48.36 6.07
CA HIS A 253 20.72 48.64 5.11
C HIS A 253 21.85 49.30 5.86
N GLY A 254 22.83 48.51 6.30
CA GLY A 254 24.18 49.00 6.56
C GLY A 254 24.90 49.18 5.22
N GLU A 255 25.17 50.42 4.83
CA GLU A 255 26.08 50.72 3.76
C GLU A 255 27.46 50.09 4.09
N VAL A 256 27.89 49.12 3.29
CA VAL A 256 29.26 48.63 3.32
C VAL A 256 29.87 48.91 1.95
N GLU A 257 30.85 49.82 1.97
CA GLU A 257 31.72 50.12 0.83
C GLU A 257 32.32 48.86 0.24
N ALA A 258 32.42 48.81 -1.09
CA ALA A 258 33.02 47.75 -1.85
C ALA A 258 34.54 47.77 -1.71
N PRO A 259 35.17 46.66 -1.37
CA PRO A 259 36.58 46.41 -1.74
C PRO A 259 36.70 45.39 -2.87
N ALA A 260 37.72 45.62 -3.63
CA ALA A 260 38.20 45.02 -4.85
C ALA A 260 38.09 43.50 -4.97
N GLU A 261 37.95 43.05 -6.24
CA GLU A 261 37.95 41.67 -6.71
C GLU A 261 39.17 40.86 -6.22
N GLU A 262 38.94 39.88 -5.36
CA GLU A 262 39.82 38.75 -5.16
C GLU A 262 39.13 37.43 -5.52
N LYS A 263 39.72 36.74 -6.51
CA LYS A 263 39.27 35.44 -7.02
C LYS A 263 39.38 34.38 -5.92
N VAL A 264 38.30 34.09 -5.22
CA VAL A 264 38.24 32.99 -4.24
C VAL A 264 37.97 31.68 -4.95
N LYS A 265 38.95 30.81 -4.98
CA LYS A 265 38.86 29.41 -5.43
C LYS A 265 37.87 28.66 -4.53
N LYS A 266 36.78 28.13 -5.13
CA LYS A 266 35.81 27.23 -4.44
C LYS A 266 36.57 26.00 -3.92
N LYS A 267 36.74 25.88 -2.61
CA LYS A 267 37.19 24.66 -1.93
C LYS A 267 36.02 23.65 -1.95
N LYS A 268 36.32 22.44 -2.48
CA LYS A 268 35.40 21.28 -2.39
C LYS A 268 35.14 20.95 -0.92
N PRO A 269 33.89 20.58 -0.52
CA PRO A 269 33.59 20.17 0.85
C PRO A 269 34.40 18.93 1.21
N GLN A 270 35.13 18.96 2.31
CA GLN A 270 35.84 17.81 2.85
C GLN A 270 34.82 16.85 3.50
N PRO A 271 35.01 15.53 3.37
CA PRO A 271 34.12 14.58 4.03
C PRO A 271 34.26 14.68 5.55
N VAL A 272 33.09 14.76 6.23
CA VAL A 272 33.02 14.76 7.69
C VAL A 272 33.55 13.42 8.19
N ARG A 273 34.64 13.41 8.93
CA ARG A 273 35.18 12.20 9.56
C ARG A 273 34.21 11.79 10.68
N ALA A 274 33.64 10.59 10.55
CA ALA A 274 32.90 9.95 11.63
C ALA A 274 33.80 9.79 12.86
N GLN A 275 33.28 10.10 14.04
CA GLN A 275 34.00 9.92 15.29
C GLN A 275 34.37 8.44 15.47
N PRO A 276 35.60 8.11 15.95
CA PRO A 276 36.03 6.73 16.08
C PRO A 276 35.11 5.99 17.07
N THR A 277 34.46 4.94 16.60
CA THR A 277 33.64 4.05 17.45
C THR A 277 34.55 3.19 18.34
N ILE A 278 34.37 3.29 19.65
CA ILE A 278 35.16 2.55 20.62
C ILE A 278 34.81 1.06 20.55
N GLY A 279 35.82 0.23 20.28
CA GLY A 279 35.66 -1.22 20.17
C GLY A 279 35.24 -1.84 21.52
N ARG A 280 34.35 -2.84 21.51
CA ARG A 280 33.80 -3.52 22.71
C ARG A 280 34.87 -4.00 23.71
N ASN A 281 36.07 -4.36 23.26
CA ASN A 281 37.16 -4.88 24.08
C ASN A 281 38.20 -3.83 24.47
N GLN A 282 38.10 -2.60 24.01
CA GLN A 282 38.99 -1.51 24.37
C GLN A 282 38.78 -1.03 25.82
N PRO A 283 39.77 -0.39 26.45
CA PRO A 283 39.57 0.20 27.78
C PRO A 283 38.51 1.30 27.74
N CYS A 284 37.70 1.35 28.78
CA CYS A 284 36.58 2.27 28.83
C CYS A 284 37.07 3.72 28.99
N PRO A 285 36.57 4.70 28.20
CA PRO A 285 36.97 6.10 28.25
C PRO A 285 36.61 6.80 29.57
N CYS A 286 35.77 6.18 30.41
CA CYS A 286 35.43 6.71 31.74
C CYS A 286 36.57 6.57 32.78
N GLY A 287 37.71 6.02 32.42
CA GLY A 287 38.87 5.88 33.33
C GLY A 287 38.76 4.74 34.35
N SER A 288 37.74 3.88 34.28
CA SER A 288 37.52 2.79 35.25
C SER A 288 38.45 1.59 35.15
N GLY A 289 39.39 1.59 34.16
CA GLY A 289 40.31 0.45 33.91
C GLY A 289 39.61 -0.82 33.36
N LYS A 290 38.29 -0.83 33.24
CA LYS A 290 37.53 -1.99 32.74
C LYS A 290 37.31 -1.90 31.24
N LYS A 291 37.12 -3.06 30.57
CA LYS A 291 36.78 -3.09 29.14
C LYS A 291 35.41 -2.42 28.89
N TYR A 292 35.25 -1.69 27.79
CA TYR A 292 34.06 -0.91 27.44
C TYR A 292 32.77 -1.71 27.58
N LYS A 293 32.74 -3.01 27.14
CA LYS A 293 31.58 -3.91 27.24
C LYS A 293 31.17 -4.24 28.70
N LYS A 294 32.06 -4.11 29.68
CA LYS A 294 31.81 -4.41 31.11
C LYS A 294 31.65 -3.14 31.96
N CYS A 295 31.56 -1.96 31.32
CA CYS A 295 31.42 -0.66 31.98
C CYS A 295 30.32 0.17 31.31
N CYS A 296 30.66 1.19 30.56
CA CYS A 296 29.66 2.14 29.99
C CYS A 296 28.74 1.52 28.93
N ALA A 297 29.12 0.43 28.26
CA ALA A 297 28.22 -0.27 27.34
C ALA A 297 27.08 -1.01 28.07
N LEU A 298 27.24 -1.39 29.33
CA LEU A 298 26.18 -1.95 30.17
C LEU A 298 25.20 -0.87 30.67
N ALA A 299 25.73 0.30 31.04
CA ALA A 299 24.90 1.43 31.50
C ALA A 299 23.96 1.96 30.40
N LYS A 300 24.38 1.95 29.12
CA LYS A 300 23.53 2.34 27.96
C LYS A 300 22.45 1.32 27.59
N LYS A 301 22.45 0.12 28.16
CA LYS A 301 21.38 -0.90 27.94
C LYS A 301 20.29 -0.87 29.00
N ILE A 302 20.46 -0.09 30.07
CA ILE A 302 19.55 -0.02 31.22
C ILE A 302 18.84 1.35 31.29
N ALA A 303 19.20 2.30 30.42
CA ALA A 303 18.53 3.56 30.18
C ALA A 303 17.83 3.51 28.81
#